data_0e98b2c5753271642c44824055fb9e3e
#
_entry.id   0e98b2c5753271642c44824055fb9e3e
#
_cell.length_a   1.000
_cell.length_b   1.000
_cell.length_c   1.000
_cell.angle_alpha   90.00
_cell.angle_beta   90.00
_cell.angle_gamma   90.00
#
_symmetry.space_group_name_H-M   'P 1'
#
loop_
_entity.id
_entity.type
_entity.pdbx_description
1 polymer ?
#
loop_
_entity_poly.entity_id
_entity_poly.type
_entity_poly.pdbx_seq_one_letter_code
_entity_poly.pdbx_strand_id
1 'polypeptide(L)'
;MNTQFWLVQAFNGVSYGALLFLVGSGLSLIFGVMRIVNLSHGSYFLLGGYIALSVIHATGSWALSLPVAALAVAALGLVMERLFLRSQGFESFRNGAIAIGLGVIAALSAVRGHFIGSGWIPFILVAAVVALGFFFILTRVSIVPIETDVLRQVLLTVGFAFLFQQGALDIWGGNNMDINPPSALTQSIVVGGIYLPLYRVFMITMAIVIGIALWLAMEKTRMGAAVRATVDDAQMARGVGIDTNRISMFIFALGAFLAALGGVIGGAFLGIYPGLDFEMLPLAFAVVIIGGMGSLGGAAIGALAVGLADNFGKALFPEVSYFTLYAPMVLILAIKPTGLFGRD
;
A
#
# COMPACT_ATOMS: atom_id res chain seq x y z
N MET A 1 32.77 5.88 -18.05
CA MET A 1 32.07 5.58 -16.78
C MET A 1 32.83 4.48 -16.06
N ASN A 2 33.17 4.69 -14.79
CA ASN A 2 34.01 3.77 -13.99
C ASN A 2 33.15 2.58 -13.52
N THR A 3 33.74 1.40 -13.35
CA THR A 3 33.09 0.19 -12.80
C THR A 3 32.37 0.45 -11.48
N GLN A 4 32.93 1.32 -10.64
CA GLN A 4 32.32 1.76 -9.37
C GLN A 4 30.94 2.41 -9.57
N PHE A 5 30.75 3.22 -10.61
CA PHE A 5 29.47 3.84 -10.94
C PHE A 5 28.40 2.77 -11.17
N TRP A 6 28.67 1.76 -12.00
CA TRP A 6 27.71 0.71 -12.32
C TRP A 6 27.32 -0.12 -11.09
N LEU A 7 28.30 -0.43 -10.24
CA LEU A 7 28.08 -1.18 -9.01
C LEU A 7 27.23 -0.39 -8.01
N VAL A 8 27.50 0.91 -7.84
CA VAL A 8 26.70 1.77 -6.95
C VAL A 8 25.27 1.91 -7.46
N GLN A 9 25.08 2.12 -8.78
CA GLN A 9 23.73 2.24 -9.35
C GLN A 9 22.95 0.92 -9.26
N ALA A 10 23.61 -0.21 -9.51
CA ALA A 10 22.99 -1.52 -9.34
C ALA A 10 22.55 -1.76 -7.88
N PHE A 11 23.42 -1.47 -6.92
CA PHE A 11 23.12 -1.60 -5.50
C PHE A 11 21.95 -0.69 -5.07
N ASN A 12 21.94 0.56 -5.55
CA ASN A 12 20.86 1.50 -5.30
C ASN A 12 19.54 1.03 -5.91
N GLY A 13 19.58 0.53 -7.15
CA GLY A 13 18.42 -0.01 -7.83
C GLY A 13 17.85 -1.25 -7.15
N VAL A 14 18.74 -2.17 -6.68
CA VAL A 14 18.33 -3.35 -5.91
C VAL A 14 17.70 -2.94 -4.56
N SER A 15 18.28 -1.95 -3.88
CA SER A 15 17.73 -1.45 -2.60
C SER A 15 16.35 -0.84 -2.77
N TYR A 16 16.16 -0.05 -3.83
CA TYR A 16 14.86 0.53 -4.16
C TYR A 16 13.86 -0.53 -4.61
N GLY A 17 14.30 -1.50 -5.43
CA GLY A 17 13.52 -2.68 -5.78
C GLY A 17 13.07 -3.50 -4.57
N ALA A 18 13.93 -3.63 -3.55
CA ALA A 18 13.58 -4.28 -2.29
C ALA A 18 12.43 -3.57 -1.57
N LEU A 19 12.42 -2.23 -1.53
CA LEU A 19 11.30 -1.45 -0.99
C LEU A 19 10.03 -1.66 -1.82
N LEU A 20 10.14 -1.55 -3.14
CA LEU A 20 9.01 -1.75 -4.05
C LEU A 20 8.44 -3.17 -3.98
N PHE A 21 9.27 -4.18 -3.68
CA PHE A 21 8.81 -5.55 -3.46
C PHE A 21 7.89 -5.64 -2.23
N LEU A 22 8.19 -4.99 -1.13
CA LEU A 22 7.33 -5.00 0.07
C LEU A 22 5.94 -4.47 -0.27
N VAL A 23 5.87 -3.34 -0.95
CA VAL A 23 4.60 -2.72 -1.35
C VAL A 23 3.91 -3.54 -2.45
N GLY A 24 4.63 -3.87 -3.51
CA GLY A 24 4.10 -4.59 -4.68
C GLY A 24 3.65 -6.02 -4.37
N SER A 25 4.34 -6.73 -3.46
CA SER A 25 3.92 -8.08 -3.05
C SER A 25 2.57 -8.08 -2.35
N GLY A 26 2.30 -7.10 -1.49
CA GLY A 26 0.99 -6.91 -0.86
C GLY A 26 -0.11 -6.65 -1.88
N LEU A 27 0.13 -5.75 -2.83
CA LEU A 27 -0.82 -5.44 -3.90
C LEU A 27 -1.05 -6.64 -4.82
N SER A 28 0.02 -7.39 -5.17
CA SER A 28 -0.07 -8.60 -5.99
C SER A 28 -0.93 -9.68 -5.35
N LEU A 29 -0.79 -9.89 -4.03
CA LEU A 29 -1.61 -10.85 -3.29
C LEU A 29 -3.08 -10.43 -3.25
N ILE A 30 -3.38 -9.16 -2.95
CA ILE A 30 -4.76 -8.63 -2.96
C ILE A 30 -5.38 -8.81 -4.34
N PHE A 31 -4.68 -8.38 -5.39
CA PHE A 31 -5.21 -8.48 -6.75
C PHE A 31 -5.41 -9.93 -7.18
N GLY A 32 -4.48 -10.83 -6.85
CA GLY A 32 -4.58 -12.25 -7.21
C GLY A 32 -5.82 -12.93 -6.65
N VAL A 33 -6.16 -12.66 -5.38
CA VAL A 33 -7.30 -13.30 -4.69
C VAL A 33 -8.62 -12.61 -4.98
N MET A 34 -8.63 -11.28 -4.95
CA MET A 34 -9.88 -10.50 -5.01
C MET A 34 -10.18 -9.97 -6.41
N ARG A 35 -9.19 -9.95 -7.30
CA ARG A 35 -9.25 -9.34 -8.64
C ARG A 35 -9.72 -7.87 -8.62
N ILE A 36 -9.38 -7.16 -7.54
CA ILE A 36 -9.75 -5.77 -7.31
C ILE A 36 -8.51 -4.89 -7.43
N VAL A 37 -8.64 -3.77 -8.12
CA VAL A 37 -7.64 -2.71 -8.13
C VAL A 37 -7.83 -1.86 -6.88
N ASN A 38 -6.98 -2.03 -5.88
CA ASN A 38 -7.03 -1.26 -4.63
C ASN A 38 -6.19 0.01 -4.72
N LEU A 39 -6.83 1.14 -5.01
CA LEU A 39 -6.15 2.44 -5.14
C LEU A 39 -5.77 3.06 -3.79
N SER A 40 -6.33 2.59 -2.66
CA SER A 40 -5.89 3.01 -1.32
C SER A 40 -4.62 2.29 -0.84
N HIS A 41 -4.03 1.41 -1.65
CA HIS A 41 -2.85 0.63 -1.25
C HIS A 41 -1.62 1.51 -0.97
N GLY A 42 -1.42 2.59 -1.75
CA GLY A 42 -0.40 3.59 -1.48
C GLY A 42 -0.59 4.29 -0.14
N SER A 43 -1.84 4.56 0.24
CA SER A 43 -2.13 5.19 1.53
C SER A 43 -1.82 4.29 2.72
N TYR A 44 -1.83 2.96 2.57
CA TYR A 44 -1.35 2.05 3.62
C TYR A 44 0.15 2.20 3.86
N PHE A 45 0.92 2.43 2.79
CA PHE A 45 2.33 2.78 2.90
C PHE A 45 2.51 4.10 3.66
N LEU A 46 1.80 5.14 3.28
CA LEU A 46 1.86 6.46 3.92
C LEU A 46 1.50 6.39 5.41
N LEU A 47 0.37 5.75 5.74
CA LEU A 47 -0.07 5.56 7.12
C LEU A 47 0.92 4.74 7.94
N GLY A 48 1.52 3.70 7.35
CA GLY A 48 2.59 2.92 7.98
C GLY A 48 3.72 3.80 8.47
N GLY A 49 4.21 4.70 7.62
CA GLY A 49 5.25 5.66 7.96
C GLY A 49 4.84 6.65 9.05
N TYR A 50 3.67 7.27 8.95
CA TYR A 50 3.19 8.23 9.97
C TYR A 50 2.92 7.58 11.34
N ILE A 51 2.32 6.39 11.36
CA ILE A 51 2.11 5.64 12.61
C ILE A 51 3.46 5.26 13.21
N ALA A 52 4.43 4.82 12.39
CA ALA A 52 5.77 4.52 12.87
C ALA A 52 6.43 5.74 13.52
N LEU A 53 6.33 6.91 12.90
CA LEU A 53 6.84 8.16 13.46
C LEU A 53 6.21 8.46 14.84
N SER A 54 4.89 8.29 14.95
CA SER A 54 4.18 8.47 16.22
C SER A 54 4.64 7.49 17.30
N VAL A 55 4.85 6.23 16.93
CA VAL A 55 5.39 5.20 17.86
C VAL A 55 6.82 5.53 18.30
N ILE A 56 7.67 5.98 17.38
CA ILE A 56 9.05 6.38 17.69
C ILE A 56 9.05 7.57 18.64
N HIS A 57 8.21 8.58 18.41
CA HIS A 57 8.10 9.74 19.31
C HIS A 57 7.60 9.35 20.70
N ALA A 58 6.67 8.40 20.79
CA ALA A 58 6.10 7.97 22.06
C ALA A 58 7.01 7.03 22.86
N THR A 59 7.77 6.16 22.19
CA THR A 59 8.51 5.06 22.82
C THR A 59 10.02 5.16 22.72
N GLY A 60 10.54 6.01 21.82
CA GLY A 60 11.94 6.07 21.46
C GLY A 60 12.47 4.85 20.68
N SER A 61 11.60 3.88 20.36
CA SER A 61 12.00 2.61 19.76
C SER A 61 11.59 2.49 18.30
N TRP A 62 12.57 2.57 17.40
CA TRP A 62 12.37 2.31 15.99
C TRP A 62 11.96 0.85 15.71
N ALA A 63 12.57 -0.11 16.42
CA ALA A 63 12.26 -1.53 16.23
C ALA A 63 10.80 -1.87 16.57
N LEU A 64 10.24 -1.22 17.60
CA LEU A 64 8.84 -1.41 17.98
C LEU A 64 7.88 -0.78 16.95
N SER A 65 8.29 0.25 16.24
CA SER A 65 7.45 0.91 15.23
C SER A 65 7.11 -0.02 14.06
N LEU A 66 8.00 -0.94 13.67
CA LEU A 66 7.78 -1.90 12.59
C LEU A 66 6.50 -2.75 12.80
N PRO A 67 6.41 -3.58 13.86
CA PRO A 67 5.23 -4.40 14.06
C PRO A 67 3.98 -3.58 14.42
N VAL A 68 4.11 -2.52 15.21
CA VAL A 68 2.96 -1.73 15.66
C VAL A 68 2.30 -1.02 14.48
N ALA A 69 3.05 -0.32 13.63
CA ALA A 69 2.50 0.35 12.47
C ALA A 69 1.90 -0.64 11.47
N ALA A 70 2.62 -1.73 11.20
CA ALA A 70 2.14 -2.75 10.26
C ALA A 70 0.85 -3.43 10.75
N LEU A 71 0.74 -3.77 12.03
CA LEU A 71 -0.47 -4.37 12.61
C LEU A 71 -1.63 -3.38 12.68
N ALA A 72 -1.37 -2.11 13.00
CA ALA A 72 -2.39 -1.06 13.02
C ALA A 72 -3.02 -0.87 11.64
N VAL A 73 -2.20 -0.78 10.59
CA VAL A 73 -2.68 -0.63 9.21
C VAL A 73 -3.32 -1.93 8.70
N ALA A 74 -2.82 -3.11 9.10
CA ALA A 74 -3.48 -4.39 8.80
C ALA A 74 -4.89 -4.46 9.41
N ALA A 75 -5.05 -4.02 10.66
CA ALA A 75 -6.36 -3.93 11.31
C ALA A 75 -7.29 -2.96 10.58
N LEU A 76 -6.78 -1.79 10.15
CA LEU A 76 -7.51 -0.84 9.32
C LEU A 76 -7.95 -1.46 8.00
N GLY A 77 -7.05 -2.17 7.32
CA GLY A 77 -7.34 -2.91 6.08
C GLY A 77 -8.43 -3.96 6.29
N LEU A 78 -8.36 -4.71 7.39
CA LEU A 78 -9.36 -5.72 7.74
C LEU A 78 -10.74 -5.10 7.96
N VAL A 79 -10.81 -3.96 8.66
CA VAL A 79 -12.05 -3.20 8.85
C VAL A 79 -12.59 -2.72 7.50
N MET A 80 -11.73 -2.17 6.66
CA MET A 80 -12.09 -1.67 5.33
C MET A 80 -12.64 -2.79 4.43
N GLU A 81 -11.96 -3.93 4.36
CA GLU A 81 -12.43 -5.08 3.60
C GLU A 81 -13.81 -5.55 4.10
N ARG A 82 -13.93 -5.76 5.40
CA ARG A 82 -15.14 -6.33 6.00
C ARG A 82 -16.35 -5.42 5.85
N LEU A 83 -16.20 -4.12 6.04
CA LEU A 83 -17.32 -3.17 6.09
C LEU A 83 -17.69 -2.60 4.71
N PHE A 84 -16.71 -2.42 3.82
CA PHE A 84 -16.91 -1.64 2.61
C PHE A 84 -16.76 -2.44 1.32
N LEU A 85 -15.81 -3.38 1.25
CA LEU A 85 -15.54 -4.09 0.00
C LEU A 85 -16.38 -5.36 -0.16
N ARG A 86 -16.76 -6.01 0.94
CA ARG A 86 -17.39 -7.33 0.94
C ARG A 86 -18.91 -7.34 0.76
N SER A 87 -19.65 -6.25 0.95
CA SER A 87 -21.07 -6.36 1.28
C SER A 87 -22.02 -6.51 0.11
N GLN A 88 -22.75 -7.62 0.09
CA GLN A 88 -24.08 -7.71 -0.53
C GLN A 88 -25.24 -7.57 0.49
N GLY A 89 -24.98 -7.58 1.80
CA GLY A 89 -26.02 -7.57 2.84
C GLY A 89 -26.01 -6.35 3.79
N PHE A 90 -25.08 -5.43 3.61
CA PHE A 90 -24.82 -4.35 4.59
C PHE A 90 -25.01 -2.93 4.01
N GLU A 91 -25.86 -2.74 3.00
CA GLU A 91 -25.99 -1.44 2.34
C GLU A 91 -26.34 -0.30 3.30
N SER A 92 -27.25 -0.52 4.23
CA SER A 92 -27.67 0.50 5.19
C SER A 92 -26.57 0.83 6.21
N PHE A 93 -25.88 -0.18 6.74
CA PHE A 93 -24.78 0.01 7.71
C PHE A 93 -23.56 0.68 7.04
N ARG A 94 -23.22 0.26 5.84
CA ARG A 94 -22.14 0.85 5.06
C ARG A 94 -22.41 2.31 4.75
N ASN A 95 -23.62 2.64 4.25
CA ASN A 95 -24.01 4.00 3.94
C ASN A 95 -23.93 4.88 5.20
N GLY A 96 -24.35 4.36 6.35
CA GLY A 96 -24.21 5.03 7.64
C GLY A 96 -22.75 5.26 8.05
N ALA A 97 -21.89 4.26 7.92
CA ALA A 97 -20.47 4.36 8.26
C ALA A 97 -19.72 5.37 7.37
N ILE A 98 -19.99 5.36 6.05
CA ILE A 98 -19.44 6.34 5.10
C ILE A 98 -19.92 7.75 5.46
N ALA A 99 -21.22 7.91 5.73
CA ALA A 99 -21.80 9.21 6.10
C ALA A 99 -21.19 9.77 7.39
N ILE A 100 -21.01 8.92 8.41
CA ILE A 100 -20.35 9.31 9.68
C ILE A 100 -18.89 9.73 9.42
N GLY A 101 -18.14 8.93 8.66
CA GLY A 101 -16.75 9.24 8.33
C GLY A 101 -16.60 10.59 7.62
N LEU A 102 -17.41 10.83 6.60
CA LEU A 102 -17.43 12.11 5.88
C LEU A 102 -17.88 13.27 6.76
N GLY A 103 -18.84 13.03 7.67
CA GLY A 103 -19.29 14.03 8.64
C GLY A 103 -18.19 14.44 9.61
N VAL A 104 -17.42 13.48 10.11
CA VAL A 104 -16.28 13.74 11.01
C VAL A 104 -15.20 14.55 10.28
N ILE A 105 -14.85 14.17 9.04
CA ILE A 105 -13.85 14.89 8.25
C ILE A 105 -14.28 16.31 7.95
N ALA A 106 -15.53 16.50 7.51
CA ALA A 106 -16.07 17.84 7.25
C ALA A 106 -16.05 18.70 8.52
N ALA A 107 -16.39 18.12 9.67
CA ALA A 107 -16.32 18.83 10.95
C ALA A 107 -14.89 19.20 11.36
N LEU A 108 -13.92 18.29 11.18
CA LEU A 108 -12.51 18.58 11.43
C LEU A 108 -11.99 19.70 10.51
N SER A 109 -12.33 19.66 9.23
CA SER A 109 -11.95 20.70 8.27
C SER A 109 -12.58 22.05 8.60
N ALA A 110 -13.85 22.06 9.04
CA ALA A 110 -14.56 23.27 9.44
C ALA A 110 -13.98 23.91 10.72
N VAL A 111 -13.56 23.11 11.68
CA VAL A 111 -12.88 23.59 12.90
C VAL A 111 -11.53 24.24 12.55
N ARG A 112 -10.73 23.60 11.67
CA ARG A 112 -9.45 24.15 11.23
C ARG A 112 -9.59 25.41 10.41
N GLY A 113 -10.60 25.47 9.55
CA GLY A 113 -10.91 26.66 8.72
C GLY A 113 -11.48 27.85 9.50
N HIS A 114 -11.58 27.77 10.83
CA HIS A 114 -12.18 28.81 11.69
C HIS A 114 -13.65 29.15 11.36
N PHE A 115 -14.34 28.25 10.64
CA PHE A 115 -15.77 28.44 10.30
C PHE A 115 -16.69 28.17 11.49
N ILE A 116 -16.22 27.38 12.45
CA ILE A 116 -16.95 27.08 13.70
C ILE A 116 -16.01 27.21 14.89
N GLY A 117 -16.56 27.62 16.05
CA GLY A 117 -15.79 27.77 17.29
C GLY A 117 -15.16 26.44 17.74
N SER A 118 -14.08 26.52 18.50
CA SER A 118 -13.26 25.39 18.98
C SER A 118 -13.96 24.49 20.04
N GLY A 119 -15.26 24.59 20.19
CA GLY A 119 -16.03 23.79 21.16
C GLY A 119 -16.44 22.42 20.59
N TRP A 120 -16.53 21.42 21.45
CA TRP A 120 -16.99 20.08 21.10
C TRP A 120 -18.43 20.03 20.56
N ILE A 121 -19.29 20.93 21.06
CA ILE A 121 -20.72 20.98 20.67
C ILE A 121 -20.89 21.34 19.18
N PRO A 122 -20.33 22.48 18.68
CA PRO A 122 -20.43 22.79 17.23
C PRO A 122 -19.77 21.73 16.34
N PHE A 123 -18.68 21.13 16.80
CA PHE A 123 -18.05 20.00 16.07
C PHE A 123 -19.00 18.82 15.90
N ILE A 124 -19.63 18.35 17.00
CA ILE A 124 -20.58 17.22 16.98
C ILE A 124 -21.80 17.56 16.11
N LEU A 125 -22.33 18.81 16.22
CA LEU A 125 -23.48 19.23 15.42
C LEU A 125 -23.16 19.22 13.91
N VAL A 126 -22.02 19.77 13.49
CA VAL A 126 -21.64 19.78 12.08
C VAL A 126 -21.37 18.34 11.58
N ALA A 127 -20.69 17.53 12.37
CA ALA A 127 -20.46 16.12 12.02
C ALA A 127 -21.80 15.36 11.85
N ALA A 128 -22.75 15.58 12.77
CA ALA A 128 -24.06 14.95 12.73
C ALA A 128 -24.90 15.43 11.53
N VAL A 129 -24.94 16.73 11.26
CA VAL A 129 -25.70 17.29 10.14
C VAL A 129 -25.16 16.80 8.79
N VAL A 130 -23.83 16.81 8.61
CA VAL A 130 -23.21 16.33 7.39
C VAL A 130 -23.40 14.81 7.25
N ALA A 131 -23.25 14.06 8.34
CA ALA A 131 -23.50 12.61 8.35
C ALA A 131 -24.95 12.28 7.98
N LEU A 132 -25.93 12.96 8.59
CA LEU A 132 -27.35 12.78 8.29
C LEU A 132 -27.70 13.17 6.86
N GLY A 133 -27.17 14.29 6.37
CA GLY A 133 -27.36 14.74 4.99
C GLY A 133 -26.81 13.72 3.98
N PHE A 134 -25.59 13.24 4.19
CA PHE A 134 -24.98 12.21 3.36
C PHE A 134 -25.72 10.86 3.45
N PHE A 135 -26.13 10.45 4.66
CA PHE A 135 -26.92 9.24 4.84
C PHE A 135 -28.25 9.32 4.07
N PHE A 136 -28.93 10.48 4.17
CA PHE A 136 -30.19 10.70 3.43
C PHE A 136 -29.98 10.69 1.91
N ILE A 137 -28.93 11.34 1.42
CA ILE A 137 -28.56 11.31 0.00
C ILE A 137 -28.26 9.87 -0.44
N LEU A 138 -27.41 9.14 0.28
CA LEU A 138 -27.03 7.77 -0.05
C LEU A 138 -28.22 6.78 -0.03
N THR A 139 -29.22 7.02 0.82
CA THR A 139 -30.43 6.18 0.90
C THR A 139 -31.50 6.54 -0.14
N ARG A 140 -31.55 7.80 -0.61
CA ARG A 140 -32.53 8.28 -1.59
C ARG A 140 -32.03 8.23 -3.02
N VAL A 141 -30.75 8.45 -3.23
CA VAL A 141 -30.14 8.21 -4.52
C VAL A 141 -30.00 6.69 -4.63
N SER A 142 -30.95 6.07 -5.33
CA SER A 142 -30.72 4.74 -5.94
C SER A 142 -29.57 4.97 -6.89
N ILE A 143 -28.35 4.83 -6.40
CA ILE A 143 -27.17 4.80 -7.24
C ILE A 143 -27.47 3.70 -8.24
N VAL A 144 -27.61 4.10 -9.50
CA VAL A 144 -27.84 3.20 -10.63
C VAL A 144 -27.10 1.91 -10.34
N PRO A 145 -27.73 0.73 -10.43
CA PRO A 145 -27.03 -0.51 -10.25
C PRO A 145 -25.88 -0.51 -11.25
N ILE A 146 -24.69 -0.15 -10.76
CA ILE A 146 -23.47 -0.25 -11.56
C ILE A 146 -23.27 -1.75 -11.65
N GLU A 147 -23.59 -2.30 -12.81
CA GLU A 147 -23.60 -3.75 -13.09
C GLU A 147 -22.24 -4.43 -12.86
N THR A 148 -21.21 -3.64 -12.57
CA THR A 148 -19.87 -4.17 -12.30
C THR A 148 -19.44 -3.83 -10.87
N ASP A 149 -19.41 -4.83 -10.01
CA ASP A 149 -18.84 -4.77 -8.65
C ASP A 149 -17.43 -4.14 -8.64
N VAL A 150 -16.68 -4.28 -9.72
CA VAL A 150 -15.31 -3.75 -9.89
C VAL A 150 -15.26 -2.22 -9.86
N LEU A 151 -16.12 -1.53 -10.64
CA LEU A 151 -16.12 -0.06 -10.68
C LEU A 151 -16.46 0.55 -9.31
N ARG A 152 -17.42 -0.04 -8.63
CA ARG A 152 -17.78 0.38 -7.27
C ARG A 152 -16.62 0.23 -6.29
N GLN A 153 -15.89 -0.88 -6.36
CA GLN A 153 -14.73 -1.14 -5.50
C GLN A 153 -13.60 -0.16 -5.79
N VAL A 154 -13.33 0.12 -7.05
CA VAL A 154 -12.35 1.14 -7.47
C VAL A 154 -12.73 2.51 -6.91
N LEU A 155 -13.98 2.96 -7.09
CA LEU A 155 -14.44 4.25 -6.58
C LEU A 155 -14.35 4.35 -5.06
N LEU A 156 -14.68 3.26 -4.34
CA LEU A 156 -14.54 3.20 -2.88
C LEU A 156 -13.06 3.32 -2.47
N THR A 157 -12.15 2.59 -3.12
CA THR A 157 -10.73 2.64 -2.76
C THR A 157 -10.09 3.98 -3.10
N VAL A 158 -10.52 4.67 -4.17
CA VAL A 158 -10.13 6.07 -4.45
C VAL A 158 -10.62 7.00 -3.33
N GLY A 159 -11.90 6.89 -2.94
CA GLY A 159 -12.44 7.68 -1.84
C GLY A 159 -11.66 7.47 -0.54
N PHE A 160 -11.29 6.23 -0.21
CA PHE A 160 -10.45 5.93 0.95
C PHE A 160 -9.02 6.47 0.80
N ALA A 161 -8.43 6.45 -0.39
CA ALA A 161 -7.12 7.04 -0.61
C ALA A 161 -7.11 8.53 -0.24
N PHE A 162 -8.07 9.31 -0.73
CA PHE A 162 -8.20 10.71 -0.37
C PHE A 162 -8.51 10.93 1.12
N LEU A 163 -9.35 10.07 1.71
CA LEU A 163 -9.70 10.13 3.13
C LEU A 163 -8.47 9.89 4.01
N PHE A 164 -7.65 8.91 3.68
CA PHE A 164 -6.43 8.62 4.42
C PHE A 164 -5.37 9.71 4.23
N GLN A 165 -5.21 10.23 3.03
CA GLN A 165 -4.30 11.33 2.75
C GLN A 165 -4.72 12.60 3.52
N GLN A 166 -6.01 12.98 3.46
CA GLN A 166 -6.50 14.15 4.19
C GLN A 166 -6.41 13.94 5.69
N GLY A 167 -6.76 12.75 6.20
CA GLY A 167 -6.62 12.41 7.60
C GLY A 167 -5.17 12.46 8.07
N ALA A 168 -4.23 12.00 7.27
CA ALA A 168 -2.80 12.10 7.55
C ALA A 168 -2.35 13.57 7.62
N LEU A 169 -2.77 14.39 6.65
CA LEU A 169 -2.49 15.83 6.63
C LEU A 169 -3.04 16.53 7.89
N ASP A 170 -4.23 16.13 8.33
CA ASP A 170 -4.90 16.72 9.50
C ASP A 170 -4.25 16.32 10.82
N ILE A 171 -3.76 15.09 10.94
CA ILE A 171 -3.16 14.57 12.18
C ILE A 171 -1.70 14.96 12.31
N TRP A 172 -0.92 14.79 11.24
CA TRP A 172 0.55 14.97 11.27
C TRP A 172 1.02 16.28 10.60
N GLY A 173 0.16 16.95 9.85
CA GLY A 173 0.50 18.20 9.14
C GLY A 173 1.07 17.95 7.75
N GLY A 174 1.42 19.05 7.05
CA GLY A 174 1.88 19.04 5.66
C GLY A 174 3.39 19.02 5.46
N ASN A 175 4.17 19.03 6.55
CA ASN A 175 5.62 19.07 6.46
C ASN A 175 6.20 17.70 6.11
N ASN A 176 7.34 17.71 5.41
CA ASN A 176 8.15 16.50 5.26
C ASN A 176 8.71 16.09 6.62
N MET A 177 8.56 14.83 6.95
CA MET A 177 9.04 14.24 8.21
C MET A 177 9.97 13.08 7.91
N ASP A 178 11.12 13.06 8.57
CA ASP A 178 12.12 12.01 8.41
C ASP A 178 12.05 11.02 9.57
N ILE A 179 12.06 9.74 9.24
CA ILE A 179 12.27 8.69 10.23
C ILE A 179 13.77 8.44 10.37
N ASN A 180 14.34 8.76 11.53
CA ASN A 180 15.74 8.45 11.79
C ASN A 180 15.91 6.95 12.10
N PRO A 181 16.66 6.20 11.27
CA PRO A 181 16.95 4.80 11.56
C PRO A 181 17.86 4.70 12.80
N PRO A 182 17.92 3.52 13.45
CA PRO A 182 18.83 3.29 14.56
C PRO A 182 20.28 3.62 14.20
N SER A 183 21.03 4.15 15.15
CA SER A 183 22.46 4.54 14.95
C SER A 183 23.33 3.40 14.40
N ALA A 184 23.01 2.16 14.73
CA ALA A 184 23.67 0.98 14.16
C ALA A 184 23.51 0.86 12.65
N LEU A 185 22.42 1.39 12.05
CA LEU A 185 22.14 1.32 10.61
C LEU A 185 22.55 2.59 9.84
N THR A 186 23.02 3.64 10.52
CA THR A 186 23.44 4.90 9.86
C THR A 186 24.86 4.83 9.31
N GLN A 187 25.61 3.79 9.68
CA GLN A 187 26.98 3.55 9.22
C GLN A 187 27.01 3.09 7.76
N SER A 188 28.20 3.19 7.15
CA SER A 188 28.46 2.63 5.81
C SER A 188 29.50 1.52 5.90
N ILE A 189 29.30 0.46 5.12
CA ILE A 189 30.28 -0.62 4.95
C ILE A 189 31.11 -0.29 3.73
N VAL A 190 32.42 -0.50 3.83
CA VAL A 190 33.34 -0.33 2.69
C VAL A 190 33.67 -1.69 2.09
N VAL A 191 33.24 -1.89 0.85
CA VAL A 191 33.53 -3.12 0.08
C VAL A 191 34.21 -2.73 -1.21
N GLY A 192 35.47 -3.16 -1.39
CA GLY A 192 36.24 -2.86 -2.61
C GLY A 192 36.43 -1.36 -2.90
N GLY A 193 36.49 -0.51 -1.84
CA GLY A 193 36.58 0.95 -1.99
C GLY A 193 35.25 1.66 -2.27
N ILE A 194 34.12 0.94 -2.22
CA ILE A 194 32.78 1.50 -2.38
C ILE A 194 32.11 1.60 -1.01
N TYR A 195 31.55 2.76 -0.70
CA TYR A 195 30.77 3.00 0.52
C TYR A 195 29.33 2.57 0.30
N LEU A 196 28.88 1.53 1.00
CA LEU A 196 27.51 1.01 0.94
C LEU A 196 26.79 1.38 2.25
N PRO A 197 25.74 2.22 2.23
CA PRO A 197 24.96 2.54 3.41
C PRO A 197 24.32 1.28 4.01
N LEU A 198 24.56 1.03 5.29
CA LEU A 198 24.08 -0.19 5.97
C LEU A 198 22.56 -0.27 5.99
N TYR A 199 21.89 0.87 6.04
CA TYR A 199 20.42 0.92 5.94
C TYR A 199 19.88 0.29 4.64
N ARG A 200 20.54 0.51 3.51
CA ARG A 200 20.14 -0.11 2.23
C ARG A 200 20.35 -1.63 2.23
N VAL A 201 21.42 -2.10 2.87
CA VAL A 201 21.66 -3.54 3.09
C VAL A 201 20.54 -4.13 3.95
N PHE A 202 20.14 -3.43 5.01
CA PHE A 202 19.01 -3.80 5.85
C PHE A 202 17.70 -3.88 5.05
N MET A 203 17.40 -2.91 4.17
CA MET A 203 16.22 -2.94 3.30
C MET A 203 16.19 -4.20 2.42
N ILE A 204 17.31 -4.52 1.77
CA ILE A 204 17.44 -5.73 0.93
C ILE A 204 17.24 -6.98 1.78
N THR A 205 17.88 -7.06 2.94
CA THR A 205 17.76 -8.20 3.85
C THR A 205 16.32 -8.40 4.33
N MET A 206 15.65 -7.33 4.73
CA MET A 206 14.24 -7.39 5.14
C MET A 206 13.32 -7.85 4.01
N ALA A 207 13.52 -7.36 2.79
CA ALA A 207 12.74 -7.80 1.64
C ALA A 207 12.97 -9.30 1.33
N ILE A 208 14.20 -9.79 1.43
CA ILE A 208 14.52 -11.21 1.26
C ILE A 208 13.87 -12.04 2.36
N VAL A 209 14.00 -11.66 3.63
CA VAL A 209 13.40 -12.38 4.77
C VAL A 209 11.89 -12.46 4.63
N ILE A 210 11.25 -11.32 4.34
CA ILE A 210 9.79 -11.26 4.14
C ILE A 210 9.38 -12.05 2.89
N GLY A 211 10.13 -11.96 1.80
CA GLY A 211 9.89 -12.71 0.58
C GLY A 211 9.95 -14.23 0.80
N ILE A 212 10.96 -14.70 1.51
CA ILE A 212 11.09 -16.12 1.90
C ILE A 212 9.94 -16.53 2.82
N ALA A 213 9.59 -15.71 3.82
CA ALA A 213 8.49 -15.98 4.74
C ALA A 213 7.15 -16.08 3.99
N LEU A 214 6.88 -15.16 3.06
CA LEU A 214 5.69 -15.20 2.21
C LEU A 214 5.68 -16.42 1.29
N TRP A 215 6.81 -16.73 0.67
CA TRP A 215 6.92 -17.91 -0.17
C TRP A 215 6.66 -19.20 0.62
N LEU A 216 7.27 -19.34 1.80
CA LEU A 216 7.03 -20.49 2.68
C LEU A 216 5.56 -20.55 3.15
N ALA A 217 4.97 -19.40 3.51
CA ALA A 217 3.57 -19.31 3.90
C ALA A 217 2.64 -19.74 2.76
N MET A 218 2.90 -19.29 1.54
CA MET A 218 2.09 -19.64 0.37
C MET A 218 2.29 -21.08 -0.09
N GLU A 219 3.54 -21.60 -0.10
CA GLU A 219 3.82 -22.94 -0.64
C GLU A 219 3.63 -24.08 0.38
N LYS A 220 3.96 -23.85 1.65
CA LYS A 220 4.09 -24.89 2.65
C LYS A 220 2.94 -24.96 3.66
N THR A 221 1.99 -24.01 3.63
CA THR A 221 0.90 -23.98 4.61
C THR A 221 -0.46 -24.33 3.99
N ARG A 222 -1.40 -24.81 4.85
CA ARG A 222 -2.80 -25.05 4.45
C ARG A 222 -3.49 -23.76 4.01
N MET A 223 -3.15 -22.64 4.65
CA MET A 223 -3.67 -21.32 4.29
C MET A 223 -3.20 -20.94 2.86
N GLY A 224 -1.92 -21.12 2.55
CA GLY A 224 -1.40 -20.87 1.20
C GLY A 224 -2.06 -21.76 0.14
N ALA A 225 -2.34 -23.03 0.44
CA ALA A 225 -3.08 -23.91 -0.45
C ALA A 225 -4.51 -23.40 -0.69
N ALA A 226 -5.21 -22.91 0.35
CA ALA A 226 -6.54 -22.33 0.23
C ALA A 226 -6.52 -21.01 -0.57
N VAL A 227 -5.48 -20.18 -0.37
CA VAL A 227 -5.26 -18.95 -1.17
C VAL A 227 -5.10 -19.30 -2.65
N ARG A 228 -4.21 -20.23 -2.99
CA ARG A 228 -4.00 -20.65 -4.40
C ARG A 228 -5.27 -21.22 -5.03
N ALA A 229 -5.99 -22.09 -4.33
CA ALA A 229 -7.28 -22.61 -4.80
C ALA A 229 -8.30 -21.48 -5.05
N THR A 230 -8.32 -20.45 -4.21
CA THR A 230 -9.22 -19.30 -4.39
C THR A 230 -8.79 -18.42 -5.56
N VAL A 231 -7.49 -18.28 -5.82
CA VAL A 231 -6.94 -17.54 -6.99
C VAL A 231 -7.28 -18.27 -8.30
N ASP A 232 -7.14 -19.60 -8.31
CA ASP A 232 -7.39 -20.41 -9.50
C ASP A 232 -8.89 -20.42 -9.84
N ASP A 233 -9.76 -20.79 -8.89
CA ASP A 233 -11.23 -20.74 -9.04
C ASP A 233 -11.93 -20.56 -7.69
N ALA A 234 -12.42 -19.35 -7.45
CA ALA A 234 -13.12 -19.02 -6.20
C ALA A 234 -14.48 -19.72 -6.06
N GLN A 235 -15.16 -20.09 -7.17
CA GLN A 235 -16.44 -20.79 -7.11
C GLN A 235 -16.23 -22.26 -6.74
N MET A 236 -15.27 -22.91 -7.40
CA MET A 236 -14.88 -24.28 -7.07
C MET A 236 -14.33 -24.39 -5.65
N ALA A 237 -13.49 -23.44 -5.21
CA ALA A 237 -12.98 -23.39 -3.85
C ALA A 237 -14.11 -23.37 -2.80
N ARG A 238 -15.16 -22.58 -3.04
CA ARG A 238 -16.38 -22.59 -2.19
C ARG A 238 -17.10 -23.93 -2.22
N GLY A 239 -17.20 -24.54 -3.41
CA GLY A 239 -17.86 -25.86 -3.58
C GLY A 239 -17.21 -26.96 -2.75
N VAL A 240 -15.89 -26.92 -2.55
CA VAL A 240 -15.15 -27.87 -1.70
C VAL A 240 -15.03 -27.42 -0.23
N GLY A 241 -15.77 -26.36 0.17
CA GLY A 241 -15.87 -25.91 1.57
C GLY A 241 -14.82 -24.88 2.02
N ILE A 242 -14.04 -24.30 1.12
CA ILE A 242 -13.12 -23.22 1.46
C ILE A 242 -13.89 -21.92 1.64
N ASP A 243 -13.77 -21.28 2.80
CA ASP A 243 -14.35 -19.95 3.08
C ASP A 243 -13.51 -18.86 2.38
N THR A 244 -13.82 -18.62 1.10
CA THR A 244 -13.13 -17.61 0.28
C THR A 244 -13.20 -16.22 0.87
N ASN A 245 -14.23 -15.93 1.68
CA ASN A 245 -14.40 -14.64 2.32
C ASN A 245 -13.33 -14.42 3.42
N ARG A 246 -13.06 -15.46 4.23
CA ARG A 246 -11.98 -15.39 5.23
C ARG A 246 -10.61 -15.30 4.57
N ILE A 247 -10.44 -15.98 3.42
CA ILE A 247 -9.20 -15.88 2.63
C ILE A 247 -9.00 -14.45 2.14
N SER A 248 -10.03 -13.82 1.55
CA SER A 248 -9.95 -12.43 1.08
C SER A 248 -9.62 -11.46 2.21
N MET A 249 -10.30 -11.57 3.37
CA MET A 249 -10.01 -10.75 4.55
C MET A 249 -8.54 -10.89 5.01
N PHE A 250 -8.06 -12.13 5.09
CA PHE A 250 -6.68 -12.40 5.51
C PHE A 250 -5.67 -11.80 4.51
N ILE A 251 -5.87 -12.02 3.23
CA ILE A 251 -4.97 -11.51 2.18
C ILE A 251 -5.01 -9.98 2.11
N PHE A 252 -6.18 -9.37 2.27
CA PHE A 252 -6.28 -7.91 2.30
C PHE A 252 -5.53 -7.30 3.49
N ALA A 253 -5.71 -7.89 4.69
CA ALA A 253 -4.99 -7.48 5.89
C ALA A 253 -3.47 -7.71 5.75
N LEU A 254 -3.05 -8.83 5.16
CA LEU A 254 -1.64 -9.13 4.89
C LEU A 254 -1.05 -8.14 3.88
N GLY A 255 -1.79 -7.79 2.82
CA GLY A 255 -1.35 -6.79 1.85
C GLY A 255 -1.19 -5.40 2.47
N ALA A 256 -2.15 -4.97 3.30
CA ALA A 256 -2.06 -3.72 4.05
C ALA A 256 -0.88 -3.73 5.05
N PHE A 257 -0.64 -4.86 5.73
CA PHE A 257 0.53 -5.08 6.59
C PHE A 257 1.85 -4.88 5.85
N LEU A 258 1.99 -5.49 4.67
CA LEU A 258 3.21 -5.40 3.86
C LEU A 258 3.43 -3.98 3.32
N ALA A 259 2.38 -3.31 2.87
CA ALA A 259 2.47 -1.93 2.44
C ALA A 259 2.91 -1.00 3.58
N ALA A 260 2.35 -1.20 4.78
CA ALA A 260 2.73 -0.42 5.96
C ALA A 260 4.18 -0.70 6.41
N LEU A 261 4.62 -1.96 6.39
CA LEU A 261 6.05 -2.28 6.62
C LEU A 261 6.95 -1.57 5.60
N GLY A 262 6.54 -1.57 4.32
CA GLY A 262 7.21 -0.78 3.29
C GLY A 262 7.25 0.71 3.67
N GLY A 263 6.17 1.26 4.23
CA GLY A 263 6.08 2.65 4.69
C GLY A 263 7.01 2.98 5.85
N VAL A 264 7.14 2.10 6.84
CA VAL A 264 8.08 2.28 7.96
C VAL A 264 9.53 2.27 7.45
N ILE A 265 9.87 1.26 6.64
CA ILE A 265 11.22 1.09 6.09
C ILE A 265 11.52 2.17 5.04
N GLY A 266 10.55 2.45 4.16
CA GLY A 266 10.68 3.46 3.12
C GLY A 266 10.71 4.89 3.66
N GLY A 267 10.00 5.16 4.75
CA GLY A 267 9.96 6.49 5.38
C GLY A 267 11.32 6.98 5.86
N ALA A 268 12.20 6.10 6.30
CA ALA A 268 13.58 6.46 6.64
C ALA A 268 14.49 6.66 5.41
N PHE A 269 14.03 6.26 4.22
CA PHE A 269 14.78 6.37 2.98
C PHE A 269 14.26 7.50 2.07
N LEU A 270 12.95 7.72 2.01
CA LEU A 270 12.27 8.68 1.14
C LEU A 270 11.83 9.95 1.89
N GLY A 271 11.75 9.89 3.22
CA GLY A 271 10.95 10.84 4.01
C GLY A 271 9.46 10.48 3.94
N ILE A 272 8.65 11.13 4.79
CA ILE A 272 7.20 10.97 4.82
C ILE A 272 6.55 12.32 4.65
N TYR A 273 5.71 12.47 3.61
CA TYR A 273 4.99 13.68 3.30
C TYR A 273 3.63 13.36 2.66
N PRO A 274 2.63 14.23 2.81
CA PRO A 274 1.35 14.06 2.14
C PRO A 274 1.52 14.05 0.61
N GLY A 275 0.99 13.01 -0.06
CA GLY A 275 1.16 12.80 -1.49
C GLY A 275 2.12 11.67 -1.85
N LEU A 276 2.97 11.22 -0.93
CA LEU A 276 3.87 10.07 -1.13
C LEU A 276 3.12 8.79 -1.50
N ASP A 277 1.89 8.63 -1.03
CA ASP A 277 0.99 7.53 -1.37
C ASP A 277 0.66 7.49 -2.87
N PHE A 278 0.41 8.65 -3.49
CA PHE A 278 0.16 8.74 -4.93
C PHE A 278 1.41 8.53 -5.78
N GLU A 279 2.60 8.78 -5.23
CA GLU A 279 3.86 8.47 -5.91
C GLU A 279 4.19 6.97 -5.83
N MET A 280 3.93 6.34 -4.68
CA MET A 280 4.22 4.91 -4.47
C MET A 280 3.23 3.98 -5.17
N LEU A 281 1.99 4.41 -5.33
CA LEU A 281 0.94 3.58 -5.92
C LEU A 281 1.22 3.17 -7.38
N PRO A 282 1.56 4.08 -8.31
CA PRO A 282 1.90 3.71 -9.69
C PRO A 282 3.12 2.79 -9.78
N LEU A 283 4.10 2.95 -8.87
CA LEU A 283 5.27 2.09 -8.79
C LEU A 283 4.89 0.67 -8.36
N ALA A 284 4.00 0.55 -7.36
CA ALA A 284 3.47 -0.75 -6.94
C ALA A 284 2.68 -1.42 -8.08
N PHE A 285 1.89 -0.67 -8.84
CA PHE A 285 1.22 -1.19 -10.03
C PHE A 285 2.20 -1.62 -11.10
N ALA A 286 3.25 -0.84 -11.38
CA ALA A 286 4.28 -1.23 -12.34
C ALA A 286 4.94 -2.57 -11.95
N VAL A 287 5.25 -2.77 -10.66
CA VAL A 287 5.77 -4.03 -10.12
C VAL A 287 4.82 -5.20 -10.39
N VAL A 288 3.53 -5.01 -10.08
CA VAL A 288 2.51 -6.07 -10.24
C VAL A 288 2.23 -6.38 -11.70
N ILE A 289 2.16 -5.36 -12.54
CA ILE A 289 1.92 -5.51 -13.98
C ILE A 289 3.10 -6.20 -14.66
N ILE A 290 4.33 -5.76 -14.39
CA ILE A 290 5.55 -6.37 -14.93
C ILE A 290 5.69 -7.81 -14.43
N GLY A 291 5.49 -8.01 -13.12
CA GLY A 291 5.62 -9.31 -12.49
C GLY A 291 4.57 -10.31 -12.92
N GLY A 292 3.37 -9.83 -13.22
CA GLY A 292 2.17 -10.64 -13.43
C GLY A 292 1.30 -10.70 -12.19
N MET A 293 0.04 -10.37 -12.36
CA MET A 293 -0.95 -10.24 -11.29
C MET A 293 -1.13 -11.55 -10.52
N GLY A 294 -1.05 -11.48 -9.19
CA GLY A 294 -1.21 -12.65 -8.31
C GLY A 294 0.03 -13.54 -8.17
N SER A 295 1.16 -13.17 -8.79
CA SER A 295 2.41 -13.93 -8.71
C SER A 295 3.39 -13.26 -7.74
N LEU A 296 3.70 -13.93 -6.60
CA LEU A 296 4.68 -13.44 -5.64
C LEU A 296 6.11 -13.43 -6.22
N GLY A 297 6.49 -14.48 -6.96
CA GLY A 297 7.77 -14.54 -7.67
C GLY A 297 7.87 -13.49 -8.77
N GLY A 298 6.75 -13.26 -9.48
CA GLY A 298 6.63 -12.18 -10.44
C GLY A 298 6.81 -10.80 -9.80
N ALA A 299 6.17 -10.56 -8.65
CA ALA A 299 6.33 -9.30 -7.91
C ALA A 299 7.80 -9.04 -7.51
N ALA A 300 8.57 -10.07 -7.13
CA ALA A 300 9.99 -9.93 -6.80
C ALA A 300 10.81 -9.51 -8.02
N ILE A 301 10.60 -10.16 -9.17
CA ILE A 301 11.30 -9.83 -10.43
C ILE A 301 10.86 -8.47 -10.98
N GLY A 302 9.55 -8.19 -10.93
CA GLY A 302 8.99 -6.89 -11.31
C GLY A 302 9.56 -5.75 -10.48
N ALA A 303 9.64 -5.91 -9.16
CA ALA A 303 10.22 -4.94 -8.26
C ALA A 303 11.71 -4.68 -8.53
N LEU A 304 12.47 -5.74 -8.79
CA LEU A 304 13.87 -5.61 -9.17
C LEU A 304 14.03 -4.88 -10.50
N ALA A 305 13.22 -5.24 -11.51
CA ALA A 305 13.23 -4.59 -12.81
C ALA A 305 12.88 -3.09 -12.71
N VAL A 306 11.82 -2.74 -11.98
CA VAL A 306 11.40 -1.33 -11.77
C VAL A 306 12.47 -0.57 -11.00
N GLY A 307 12.99 -1.14 -9.90
CA GLY A 307 14.03 -0.50 -9.09
C GLY A 307 15.32 -0.23 -9.85
N LEU A 308 15.76 -1.17 -10.68
CA LEU A 308 16.93 -0.98 -11.55
C LEU A 308 16.64 0.04 -12.65
N ALA A 309 15.48 -0.05 -13.32
CA ALA A 309 15.10 0.88 -14.40
C ALA A 309 14.99 2.32 -13.88
N ASP A 310 14.37 2.52 -12.71
CA ASP A 310 14.28 3.84 -12.09
C ASP A 310 15.66 4.42 -11.76
N ASN A 311 16.51 3.62 -11.13
CA ASN A 311 17.82 4.10 -10.69
C ASN A 311 18.77 4.38 -11.85
N PHE A 312 18.87 3.46 -12.81
CA PHE A 312 19.67 3.68 -14.02
C PHE A 312 19.08 4.78 -14.90
N GLY A 313 17.76 4.87 -14.99
CA GLY A 313 17.07 5.92 -15.72
C GLY A 313 17.41 7.32 -15.20
N LYS A 314 17.32 7.51 -13.89
CA LYS A 314 17.70 8.78 -13.22
C LYS A 314 19.18 9.10 -13.38
N ALA A 315 20.05 8.09 -13.38
CA ALA A 315 21.49 8.29 -13.46
C ALA A 315 22.00 8.54 -14.90
N LEU A 316 21.39 7.91 -15.91
CA LEU A 316 21.83 7.98 -17.29
C LEU A 316 21.04 9.01 -18.12
N PHE A 317 19.75 9.14 -17.82
CA PHE A 317 18.79 9.96 -18.57
C PHE A 317 17.91 10.79 -17.63
N PRO A 318 18.46 11.76 -16.87
CA PRO A 318 17.71 12.51 -15.86
C PRO A 318 16.49 13.23 -16.45
N GLU A 319 16.61 13.76 -17.68
CA GLU A 319 15.55 14.52 -18.35
C GLU A 319 14.32 13.69 -18.71
N VAL A 320 14.51 12.39 -18.94
CA VAL A 320 13.44 11.44 -19.31
C VAL A 320 13.25 10.32 -18.27
N SER A 321 13.69 10.55 -17.05
CA SER A 321 13.68 9.52 -15.99
C SER A 321 12.30 8.94 -15.69
N TYR A 322 11.24 9.73 -15.80
CA TYR A 322 9.87 9.24 -15.67
C TYR A 322 9.51 8.22 -16.76
N PHE A 323 9.96 8.43 -18.00
CA PHE A 323 9.73 7.48 -19.09
C PHE A 323 10.50 6.18 -18.89
N THR A 324 11.72 6.24 -18.37
CA THR A 324 12.54 5.03 -18.13
C THR A 324 11.93 4.10 -17.09
N LEU A 325 11.14 4.64 -16.17
CA LEU A 325 10.41 3.87 -15.17
C LEU A 325 9.22 3.12 -15.77
N TYR A 326 8.44 3.77 -16.65
CA TYR A 326 7.25 3.16 -17.25
C TYR A 326 7.54 2.42 -18.54
N ALA A 327 8.67 2.69 -19.23
CA ALA A 327 9.03 2.02 -20.46
C ALA A 327 9.10 0.48 -20.35
N PRO A 328 9.72 -0.12 -19.31
CA PRO A 328 9.69 -1.58 -19.13
C PRO A 328 8.27 -2.12 -18.97
N MET A 329 7.39 -1.40 -18.28
CA MET A 329 5.99 -1.80 -18.10
C MET A 329 5.24 -1.84 -19.43
N VAL A 330 5.34 -0.77 -20.24
CA VAL A 330 4.71 -0.70 -21.56
C VAL A 330 5.25 -1.79 -22.49
N LEU A 331 6.56 -2.00 -22.48
CA LEU A 331 7.21 -3.00 -23.33
C LEU A 331 6.78 -4.42 -22.96
N ILE A 332 6.70 -4.73 -21.67
CA ILE A 332 6.25 -6.06 -21.21
C ILE A 332 4.77 -6.26 -21.54
N LEU A 333 3.90 -5.27 -21.32
CA LEU A 333 2.48 -5.37 -21.67
C LEU A 333 2.26 -5.53 -23.17
N ALA A 334 3.10 -4.92 -24.01
CA ALA A 334 3.01 -5.06 -25.46
C ALA A 334 3.38 -6.47 -25.93
N ILE A 335 4.32 -7.15 -25.25
CA ILE A 335 4.79 -8.50 -25.59
C ILE A 335 3.97 -9.58 -24.89
N LYS A 336 3.67 -9.38 -23.60
CA LYS A 336 2.95 -10.34 -22.76
C LYS A 336 1.95 -9.60 -21.85
N PRO A 337 0.67 -9.45 -22.27
CA PRO A 337 -0.33 -8.67 -21.55
C PRO A 337 -0.61 -9.17 -20.12
N THR A 338 -0.34 -10.44 -19.82
CA THR A 338 -0.52 -11.05 -18.49
C THR A 338 0.66 -10.79 -17.55
N GLY A 339 1.74 -10.10 -18.01
CA GLY A 339 2.99 -9.93 -17.28
C GLY A 339 3.91 -11.15 -17.37
N LEU A 340 5.13 -11.04 -16.80
CA LEU A 340 6.17 -12.08 -16.96
C LEU A 340 5.74 -13.45 -16.43
N PHE A 341 5.04 -13.49 -15.28
CA PHE A 341 4.62 -14.70 -14.58
C PHE A 341 3.10 -14.77 -14.37
N GLY A 342 2.33 -13.97 -15.10
CA GLY A 342 0.87 -14.06 -15.11
C GLY A 342 0.41 -15.38 -15.71
N ARG A 343 -0.66 -15.92 -15.18
CA ARG A 343 -1.35 -17.12 -15.74
C ARG A 343 -2.40 -16.65 -16.74
N ASP A 344 -2.49 -17.33 -17.86
CA ASP A 344 -3.53 -17.11 -18.89
C ASP A 344 -4.89 -17.59 -18.40
#